data_73831933ba0d630e755f2c6b4dc95020
#
_entry.id   73831933ba0d630e755f2c6b4dc95020
#
_cell.length_a   1.000
_cell.length_b   1.000
_cell.length_c   1.000
_cell.angle_alpha   90.00
_cell.angle_beta   90.00
_cell.angle_gamma   90.00
#
_symmetry.space_group_name_H-M   'P 1'
#
loop_
_entity.id
_entity.type
_entity.pdbx_description
1 polymer ?
#
loop_
_entity_poly.entity_id
_entity_poly.type
_entity_poly.pdbx_seq_one_letter_code
_entity_poly.pdbx_strand_id
1 'polypeptide(L)'
;FGYLKEELQAMGFTEDHIRELSMPDEQDCSTLIRLCRDLCDVLPEKGIAYMDITYGTKTIPLVQLAALTCAAATHEELEVGGVYYGEMRRVNGQSVDQSVLHDVTPLYHLQGLVGGIHGNKDTAEMVYNQLVWMSQNKAEQ
;
A
#
# COMPACT_ATOMS: atom_id res chain seq x y z
N PHE A 1 10.93 -1.95 -15.41
CA PHE A 1 10.29 -3.22 -14.96
C PHE A 1 11.24 -4.43 -15.05
N GLY A 2 12.12 -4.51 -16.06
CA GLY A 2 13.04 -5.64 -16.27
C GLY A 2 13.88 -5.99 -15.01
N TYR A 3 14.52 -5.02 -14.41
CA TYR A 3 15.35 -5.24 -13.20
C TYR A 3 14.57 -5.81 -12.02
N LEU A 4 13.36 -5.33 -11.74
CA LEU A 4 12.54 -5.85 -10.65
C LEU A 4 12.15 -7.31 -10.89
N LYS A 5 11.82 -7.65 -12.14
CA LYS A 5 11.49 -9.04 -12.51
C LYS A 5 12.70 -9.97 -12.32
N GLU A 6 13.89 -9.53 -12.74
CA GLU A 6 15.14 -10.27 -12.56
C GLU A 6 15.47 -10.49 -11.07
N GLU A 7 15.28 -9.48 -10.23
CA GLU A 7 15.49 -9.60 -8.79
C GLU A 7 14.47 -10.54 -8.12
N LEU A 8 13.20 -10.45 -8.48
CA LEU A 8 12.18 -11.38 -7.98
C LEU A 8 12.50 -12.83 -8.38
N GLN A 9 12.95 -13.05 -9.62
CA GLN A 9 13.36 -14.37 -10.08
C GLN A 9 14.61 -14.88 -9.32
N ALA A 10 15.57 -14.01 -9.04
CA ALA A 10 16.75 -14.35 -8.21
C ALA A 10 16.36 -14.71 -6.76
N MET A 11 15.25 -14.17 -6.25
CA MET A 11 14.65 -14.52 -4.95
C MET A 11 13.81 -15.80 -4.99
N GLY A 12 13.67 -16.44 -6.16
CA GLY A 12 12.95 -17.71 -6.33
C GLY A 12 11.49 -17.57 -6.78
N PHE A 13 11.03 -16.38 -7.14
CA PHE A 13 9.71 -16.21 -7.75
C PHE A 13 9.75 -16.66 -9.22
N THR A 14 8.80 -17.50 -9.60
CA THR A 14 8.62 -17.90 -11.01
C THR A 14 7.70 -16.92 -11.74
N GLU A 15 7.67 -16.98 -13.07
CA GLU A 15 6.79 -16.09 -13.87
C GLU A 15 5.31 -16.23 -13.51
N ASP A 16 4.88 -17.40 -13.09
CA ASP A 16 3.50 -17.65 -12.66
C ASP A 16 3.12 -16.89 -11.39
N HIS A 17 4.13 -16.50 -10.59
CA HIS A 17 3.93 -15.70 -9.38
C HIS A 17 3.96 -14.20 -9.65
N ILE A 18 4.33 -13.76 -10.84
CA ILE A 18 4.48 -12.36 -11.20
C ILE A 18 3.32 -11.94 -12.10
N ARG A 19 2.57 -10.93 -11.70
CA ARG A 19 1.53 -10.30 -12.50
C ARG A 19 1.92 -8.87 -12.83
N GLU A 20 1.96 -8.55 -14.10
CA GLU A 20 2.21 -7.19 -14.58
C GLU A 20 0.90 -6.54 -15.01
N LEU A 21 0.59 -5.39 -14.43
CA LEU A 21 -0.51 -4.54 -14.85
C LEU A 21 0.06 -3.29 -15.51
N SER A 22 -0.31 -3.05 -16.75
CA SER A 22 0.12 -1.86 -17.48
C SER A 22 -0.60 -0.63 -16.95
N MET A 23 0.19 0.39 -16.64
CA MET A 23 -0.33 1.69 -16.29
C MET A 23 -0.87 2.38 -17.56
N PRO A 24 -2.13 2.85 -17.58
CA PRO A 24 -2.65 3.60 -18.72
C PRO A 24 -1.98 4.98 -18.81
N ASP A 25 -1.78 5.47 -20.03
CA ASP A 25 -1.23 6.81 -20.28
C ASP A 25 -2.18 7.91 -19.78
N GLU A 26 -3.48 7.72 -19.95
CA GLU A 26 -4.51 8.62 -19.47
C GLU A 26 -4.89 8.27 -18.03
N GLN A 27 -4.86 9.30 -17.16
CA GLN A 27 -5.17 9.16 -15.74
C GLN A 27 -6.48 9.85 -15.35
N ASP A 28 -7.48 9.77 -16.24
CA ASP A 28 -8.83 10.21 -15.90
C ASP A 28 -9.47 9.27 -14.87
N CYS A 29 -10.50 9.76 -14.18
CA CYS A 29 -11.13 9.03 -13.09
C CYS A 29 -11.66 7.66 -13.52
N SER A 30 -12.22 7.54 -14.73
CA SER A 30 -12.80 6.28 -15.24
C SER A 30 -11.72 5.22 -15.48
N THR A 31 -10.57 5.65 -15.95
CA THR A 31 -9.40 4.80 -16.18
C THR A 31 -8.76 4.34 -14.88
N LEU A 32 -8.65 5.25 -13.89
CA LEU A 32 -8.14 4.90 -12.56
C LEU A 32 -9.09 3.95 -11.80
N ILE A 33 -10.42 4.08 -11.97
CA ILE A 33 -11.38 3.14 -11.38
C ILE A 33 -11.25 1.74 -12.01
N ARG A 34 -11.03 1.66 -13.34
CA ARG A 34 -10.75 0.37 -13.99
C ARG A 34 -9.48 -0.26 -13.48
N LEU A 35 -8.40 0.51 -13.36
CA LEU A 35 -7.14 0.02 -12.81
C LEU A 35 -7.31 -0.46 -11.36
N CYS A 36 -8.10 0.25 -10.55
CA CYS A 36 -8.42 -0.17 -9.19
C CYS A 36 -9.10 -1.54 -9.17
N ARG A 37 -10.08 -1.77 -10.05
CA ARG A 37 -10.75 -3.06 -10.18
C ARG A 37 -9.78 -4.15 -10.63
N ASP A 38 -8.99 -3.88 -11.67
CA ASP A 38 -8.04 -4.85 -12.19
C ASP A 38 -6.99 -5.25 -11.14
N LEU A 39 -6.56 -4.30 -10.30
CA LEU A 39 -5.71 -4.57 -9.13
C LEU A 39 -6.42 -5.40 -8.07
N CYS A 40 -7.68 -5.12 -7.78
CA CYS A 40 -8.48 -5.91 -6.85
C CYS A 40 -8.63 -7.36 -7.34
N ASP A 41 -8.93 -7.53 -8.62
CA ASP A 41 -9.16 -8.84 -9.26
C ASP A 41 -7.89 -9.74 -9.33
N VAL A 42 -6.69 -9.16 -9.28
CA VAL A 42 -5.45 -9.94 -9.26
C VAL A 42 -4.99 -10.32 -7.85
N LEU A 43 -5.55 -9.71 -6.82
CA LEU A 43 -5.27 -10.11 -5.45
C LEU A 43 -5.93 -11.47 -5.14
N PRO A 44 -5.28 -12.34 -4.37
CA PRO A 44 -5.83 -13.65 -4.06
C PRO A 44 -7.03 -13.55 -3.12
N GLU A 45 -7.96 -14.50 -3.20
CA GLU A 45 -9.09 -14.61 -2.27
C GLU A 45 -8.64 -14.91 -0.82
N LYS A 46 -7.42 -15.43 -0.66
CA LYS A 46 -6.87 -15.86 0.62
C LYS A 46 -5.40 -15.57 0.71
N GLY A 47 -4.99 -15.06 1.86
CA GLY A 47 -3.58 -14.82 2.16
C GLY A 47 -3.33 -13.51 2.87
N ILE A 48 -2.06 -13.09 2.90
CA ILE A 48 -1.65 -11.83 3.50
C ILE A 48 -1.06 -10.93 2.41
N ALA A 49 -1.68 -9.78 2.19
CA ALA A 49 -1.24 -8.78 1.22
C ALA A 49 -0.29 -7.77 1.85
N TYR A 50 0.83 -7.54 1.19
CA TYR A 50 1.76 -6.45 1.49
C TYR A 50 1.82 -5.50 0.31
N MET A 51 1.85 -4.21 0.57
CA MET A 51 1.82 -3.18 -0.46
C MET A 51 2.98 -2.21 -0.30
N ASP A 52 3.66 -1.93 -1.41
CA ASP A 52 4.66 -0.86 -1.51
C ASP A 52 4.09 0.30 -2.34
N ILE A 53 4.06 1.50 -1.76
CA ILE A 53 3.57 2.73 -2.38
C ILE A 53 4.70 3.72 -2.70
N THR A 54 5.94 3.24 -2.77
CA THR A 54 7.14 4.08 -2.97
C THR A 54 7.15 4.74 -4.35
N TYR A 55 6.75 4.00 -5.38
CA TYR A 55 6.88 4.43 -6.77
C TYR A 55 5.52 4.62 -7.45
N GLY A 56 5.53 5.51 -8.42
CA GLY A 56 4.38 5.79 -9.27
C GLY A 56 4.05 7.28 -9.35
N THR A 57 3.08 7.61 -10.19
CA THR A 57 2.48 8.94 -10.18
C THR A 57 1.65 9.14 -8.92
N LYS A 58 1.33 10.38 -8.56
CA LYS A 58 0.59 10.72 -7.33
C LYS A 58 -0.75 9.99 -7.18
N THR A 59 -1.35 9.57 -8.28
CA THR A 59 -2.63 8.86 -8.32
C THR A 59 -2.50 7.37 -8.03
N ILE A 60 -1.33 6.76 -8.31
CA ILE A 60 -1.15 5.31 -8.15
C ILE A 60 -1.28 4.85 -6.69
N PRO A 61 -0.65 5.48 -5.70
CA PRO A 61 -0.86 5.12 -4.30
C PRO A 61 -2.35 5.15 -3.89
N LEU A 62 -3.13 6.11 -4.41
CA LEU A 62 -4.57 6.18 -4.12
C LEU A 62 -5.32 4.98 -4.72
N VAL A 63 -5.00 4.61 -5.96
CA VAL A 63 -5.60 3.44 -6.63
C VAL A 63 -5.22 2.15 -5.90
N GLN A 64 -3.94 2.01 -5.53
CA GLN A 64 -3.45 0.85 -4.78
C GLN A 64 -4.16 0.70 -3.43
N LEU A 65 -4.26 1.79 -2.64
CA LEU A 65 -4.96 1.77 -1.36
C LEU A 65 -6.45 1.45 -1.51
N ALA A 66 -7.11 2.02 -2.54
CA ALA A 66 -8.51 1.72 -2.83
C ALA A 66 -8.72 0.25 -3.23
N ALA A 67 -7.85 -0.29 -4.09
CA ALA A 67 -7.91 -1.70 -4.49
C ALA A 67 -7.67 -2.64 -3.31
N LEU A 68 -6.68 -2.37 -2.47
CA LEU A 68 -6.40 -3.16 -1.27
C LEU A 68 -7.59 -3.13 -0.29
N THR A 69 -8.20 -1.96 -0.10
CA THR A 69 -9.38 -1.80 0.76
C THR A 69 -10.57 -2.59 0.19
N CYS A 70 -10.79 -2.52 -1.14
CA CYS A 70 -11.84 -3.26 -1.81
C CYS A 70 -11.61 -4.77 -1.65
N ALA A 71 -10.42 -5.25 -1.97
CA ALA A 71 -10.09 -6.67 -1.87
C ALA A 71 -10.21 -7.20 -0.43
N ALA A 72 -9.71 -6.47 0.56
CA ALA A 72 -9.85 -6.83 1.98
C ALA A 72 -11.32 -6.87 2.46
N ALA A 73 -12.21 -6.15 1.79
CA ALA A 73 -13.64 -6.14 2.11
C ALA A 73 -14.46 -7.20 1.35
N THR A 74 -13.95 -7.72 0.24
CA THR A 74 -14.70 -8.62 -0.67
C THR A 74 -14.13 -10.02 -0.74
N HIS A 75 -12.85 -10.21 -0.46
CA HIS A 75 -12.19 -11.51 -0.42
C HIS A 75 -12.30 -12.12 0.99
N GLU A 76 -12.74 -13.37 1.08
CA GLU A 76 -13.17 -13.96 2.35
C GLU A 76 -12.04 -14.12 3.38
N GLU A 77 -10.82 -14.40 2.92
CA GLU A 77 -9.67 -14.70 3.79
C GLU A 77 -8.42 -13.89 3.42
N LEU A 78 -8.59 -12.67 2.89
CA LEU A 78 -7.48 -11.78 2.58
C LEU A 78 -7.24 -10.82 3.75
N GLU A 79 -6.04 -10.89 4.33
CA GLU A 79 -5.58 -9.98 5.37
C GLU A 79 -4.58 -8.96 4.83
N VAL A 80 -4.58 -7.77 5.39
CA VAL A 80 -3.56 -6.74 5.08
C VAL A 80 -2.43 -6.84 6.10
N GLY A 81 -1.29 -7.36 5.65
CA GLY A 81 -0.08 -7.51 6.47
C GLY A 81 0.69 -6.21 6.64
N GLY A 82 0.69 -5.34 5.64
CA GLY A 82 1.36 -4.05 5.75
C GLY A 82 1.32 -3.21 4.49
N VAL A 83 1.45 -1.90 4.70
CA VAL A 83 1.63 -0.89 3.65
C VAL A 83 2.91 -0.13 3.94
N TYR A 84 3.79 -0.06 2.94
CA TYR A 84 5.13 0.49 3.12
C TYR A 84 5.43 1.61 2.12
N TYR A 85 6.23 2.57 2.57
CA TYR A 85 6.75 3.66 1.75
C TYR A 85 8.27 3.76 1.92
N GLY A 86 9.01 3.68 0.82
CA GLY A 86 10.45 3.85 0.80
C GLY A 86 10.84 5.32 0.55
N GLU A 87 11.63 5.88 1.44
CA GLU A 87 12.21 7.21 1.29
C GLU A 87 13.68 7.10 0.86
N MET A 88 14.01 7.66 -0.30
CA MET A 88 15.40 7.86 -0.72
C MET A 88 15.84 9.28 -0.40
N ARG A 89 16.78 9.45 0.51
CA ARG A 89 17.35 10.77 0.82
C ARG A 89 18.37 11.16 -0.22
N ARG A 90 18.21 12.37 -0.75
CA ARG A 90 19.16 13.00 -1.65
C ARG A 90 19.81 14.18 -0.95
N VAL A 91 21.15 14.20 -0.88
CA VAL A 91 21.91 15.34 -0.40
C VAL A 91 22.67 15.92 -1.59
N ASN A 92 22.51 17.22 -1.87
CA ASN A 92 23.11 17.94 -3.00
C ASN A 92 22.85 17.28 -4.37
N GLY A 93 21.65 16.69 -4.57
CA GLY A 93 21.27 16.06 -5.83
C GLY A 93 21.86 14.67 -6.06
N GLN A 94 22.71 14.18 -5.18
CA GLN A 94 23.21 12.80 -5.18
C GLN A 94 22.40 11.95 -4.21
N SER A 95 22.08 10.71 -4.61
CA SER A 95 21.49 9.73 -3.69
C SER A 95 22.51 9.41 -2.59
N VAL A 96 22.09 9.54 -1.35
CA VAL A 96 22.88 9.13 -0.20
C VAL A 96 22.47 7.69 0.11
N ASP A 97 23.42 6.85 0.54
CA ASP A 97 23.21 5.44 0.89
C ASP A 97 22.26 5.20 2.11
N GLN A 98 21.39 6.16 2.39
CA GLN A 98 20.38 6.06 3.44
C GLN A 98 19.00 6.06 2.83
N SER A 99 18.48 4.87 2.55
CA SER A 99 17.07 4.64 2.31
C SER A 99 16.39 4.26 3.63
N VAL A 100 15.19 4.76 3.86
CA VAL A 100 14.36 4.43 5.01
C VAL A 100 13.07 3.81 4.52
N LEU A 101 12.70 2.66 5.06
CA LEU A 101 11.39 2.06 4.80
C LEU A 101 10.45 2.42 5.96
N HIS A 102 9.37 3.13 5.64
CA HIS A 102 8.35 3.53 6.59
C HIS A 102 7.17 2.54 6.54
N ASP A 103 6.78 2.01 7.68
CA ASP A 103 5.52 1.29 7.84
C ASP A 103 4.39 2.32 7.99
N VAL A 104 3.57 2.45 6.94
CA VAL A 104 2.41 3.35 6.90
C VAL A 104 1.08 2.60 7.06
N THR A 105 1.13 1.33 7.44
CA THR A 105 -0.04 0.51 7.75
C THR A 105 -1.03 1.18 8.72
N PRO A 106 -0.58 1.91 9.76
CA PRO A 106 -1.50 2.63 10.63
C PRO A 106 -2.36 3.67 9.90
N LEU A 107 -1.83 4.32 8.85
CA LEU A 107 -2.60 5.27 8.03
C LEU A 107 -3.67 4.55 7.18
N TYR A 108 -3.35 3.36 6.68
CA TYR A 108 -4.31 2.52 5.98
C TYR A 108 -5.49 2.13 6.91
N HIS A 109 -5.20 1.66 8.11
CA HIS A 109 -6.25 1.30 9.08
C HIS A 109 -7.06 2.50 9.55
N LEU A 110 -6.43 3.68 9.66
CA LEU A 110 -7.12 4.92 10.02
C LEU A 110 -8.28 5.23 9.09
N GLN A 111 -8.11 5.05 7.77
CA GLN A 111 -9.18 5.31 6.80
C GLN A 111 -10.42 4.45 7.07
N GLY A 112 -10.23 3.16 7.35
CA GLY A 112 -11.31 2.24 7.67
C GLY A 112 -12.01 2.58 8.98
N LEU A 113 -11.23 2.93 10.01
CA LEU A 113 -11.76 3.25 11.34
C LEU A 113 -12.53 4.57 11.36
N VAL A 114 -11.98 5.62 10.74
CA VAL A 114 -12.61 6.95 10.71
C VAL A 114 -13.88 6.96 9.86
N GLY A 115 -13.95 6.16 8.81
CA GLY A 115 -15.15 6.02 7.99
C GLY A 115 -16.39 5.59 8.78
N GLY A 116 -16.21 4.88 9.90
CA GLY A 116 -17.28 4.47 10.82
C GLY A 116 -17.62 5.48 11.92
N ILE A 117 -16.83 6.55 12.08
CA ILE A 117 -16.98 7.53 13.18
C ILE A 117 -17.81 8.72 12.70
N HIS A 118 -19.12 8.63 12.75
CA HIS A 118 -20.02 9.72 12.39
C HIS A 118 -20.09 10.78 13.48
N GLY A 119 -19.40 11.93 13.29
CA GLY A 119 -19.58 13.13 14.09
C GLY A 119 -19.03 13.10 15.53
N ASN A 120 -18.40 12.02 15.95
CA ASN A 120 -17.82 11.87 17.28
C ASN A 120 -16.33 12.21 17.28
N LYS A 121 -16.02 13.48 17.60
CA LYS A 121 -14.64 13.99 17.64
C LYS A 121 -13.78 13.31 18.71
N ASP A 122 -14.36 13.02 19.87
CA ASP A 122 -13.63 12.41 20.98
C ASP A 122 -13.18 10.99 20.63
N THR A 123 -14.05 10.23 19.97
CA THR A 123 -13.70 8.90 19.47
C THR A 123 -12.63 8.97 18.38
N ALA A 124 -12.70 9.95 17.46
CA ALA A 124 -11.68 10.16 16.45
C ALA A 124 -10.31 10.48 17.08
N GLU A 125 -10.27 11.34 18.10
CA GLU A 125 -9.05 11.67 18.82
C GLU A 125 -8.45 10.45 19.56
N MET A 126 -9.29 9.63 20.18
CA MET A 126 -8.84 8.36 20.77
C MET A 126 -8.20 7.44 19.74
N VAL A 127 -8.80 7.29 18.55
CA VAL A 127 -8.24 6.47 17.47
C VAL A 127 -6.89 7.02 16.99
N TYR A 128 -6.78 8.34 16.78
CA TYR A 128 -5.50 8.97 16.41
C TYR A 128 -4.41 8.70 17.45
N ASN A 129 -4.70 8.93 18.72
CA ASN A 129 -3.75 8.73 19.80
C ASN A 129 -3.30 7.27 19.90
N GLN A 130 -4.23 6.33 19.75
CA GLN A 130 -3.91 4.90 19.76
C GLN A 130 -2.99 4.49 18.59
N LEU A 131 -3.26 4.98 17.37
CA LEU A 131 -2.44 4.68 16.20
C LEU A 131 -1.05 5.30 16.29
N VAL A 132 -0.93 6.53 16.80
CA VAL A 132 0.36 7.18 17.06
C VAL A 132 1.16 6.36 18.07
N TRP A 133 0.53 5.96 19.18
CA TRP A 133 1.17 5.14 20.19
C TRP A 133 1.66 3.80 19.63
N MET A 134 0.83 3.10 18.85
CA MET A 134 1.20 1.83 18.21
C MET A 134 2.36 1.99 17.23
N SER A 135 2.39 3.07 16.44
CA SER A 135 3.46 3.32 15.48
C SER A 135 4.82 3.61 16.14
N GLN A 136 4.81 4.21 17.32
CA GLN A 136 6.02 4.51 18.10
C GLN A 136 6.58 3.27 18.81
N ASN A 137 5.73 2.33 19.23
CA ASN A 137 6.13 1.17 20.03
C ASN A 137 6.37 -0.10 19.20
N LYS A 138 6.12 -0.09 17.89
CA LYS A 138 6.53 -1.19 16.99
C LYS A 138 8.05 -1.29 16.77
N ALA A 139 8.81 -0.24 17.09
CA ALA A 139 10.26 -0.20 16.90
C ALA A 139 11.06 -0.98 17.96
N GLU A 140 10.41 -1.54 18.99
CA GLU A 140 11.05 -2.26 20.09
C GLU A 140 10.81 -3.79 20.06
N GLN A 141 10.22 -4.32 18.99
CA GLN A 141 10.05 -5.76 18.77
C GLN A 141 10.82 -6.23 17.52
#